data_0f718abb49d4b6e01eb10d022b394fa1
#
_entry.id   0f718abb49d4b6e01eb10d022b394fa1
#
_cell.length_a   1.000
_cell.length_b   1.000
_cell.length_c   1.000
_cell.angle_alpha   90.00
_cell.angle_beta   90.00
_cell.angle_gamma   90.00
#
_symmetry.space_group_name_H-M   'P 1'
#
loop_
_entity.id
_entity.type
_entity.pdbx_description
1 polymer ?
#
loop_
_entity_poly.entity_id
_entity_poly.type
_entity_poly.pdbx_seq_one_letter_code
_entity_poly.pdbx_strand_id
1 'polypeptide(L)'
;MPHPRWMAATFLVGMVIIGLALLSLTACQGGEPKDTVVVYTSLDQLFSEPILNDFESQTGIQVKAVYDVEAAKTTGLVSRLIAESSRPQADVFWSSEYAQTLLLKDQGVLAPYDSPSASDIPKQYQNPENYWTGFAARARVIIVNTELVPQERYPKSIFDLLDPVWGEGEVGIANPLFGTTATHAAALFAALGPDKAQEFFKALLQQKVRVVAGNSVVRDMVVSGELKLGLTDTDDAHIAMMKGQPVEMIFPGQNGLGTLLIPNTVALINGAPHPEEAKHLIDFLLSPEVEARLARSPSWQMRV
;
A
#
# COMPACT_ATOMS: atom_id res chain seq x y z
N MET A 1 -47.58 39.47 -65.59
CA MET A 1 -46.69 38.34 -65.29
C MET A 1 -46.07 38.60 -63.95
N PRO A 2 -46.37 37.88 -62.88
CA PRO A 2 -45.79 38.10 -61.52
C PRO A 2 -44.50 37.31 -61.37
N HIS A 3 -43.43 37.96 -61.01
CA HIS A 3 -42.14 37.36 -60.63
C HIS A 3 -42.23 36.63 -59.23
N PRO A 4 -41.66 35.47 -59.08
CA PRO A 4 -41.82 34.69 -57.89
C PRO A 4 -40.89 35.21 -56.78
N ARG A 5 -41.50 35.83 -55.73
CA ARG A 5 -40.83 36.25 -54.50
C ARG A 5 -40.34 35.10 -53.61
N TRP A 6 -40.32 33.86 -54.05
CA TRP A 6 -40.02 32.69 -53.26
C TRP A 6 -38.54 32.27 -53.25
N MET A 7 -37.73 32.72 -54.21
CA MET A 7 -36.31 32.34 -54.26
C MET A 7 -35.42 33.10 -53.27
N ALA A 8 -35.83 34.30 -52.78
CA ALA A 8 -35.05 35.05 -51.83
C ALA A 8 -35.17 34.54 -50.39
N ALA A 9 -36.33 33.91 -50.02
CA ALA A 9 -36.56 33.39 -48.68
C ALA A 9 -35.78 32.06 -48.41
N THR A 10 -35.61 31.24 -49.46
CA THR A 10 -34.87 29.95 -49.32
C THR A 10 -33.35 30.17 -49.17
N PHE A 11 -32.79 31.24 -49.76
CA PHE A 11 -31.35 31.53 -49.60
C PHE A 11 -31.03 32.12 -48.21
N LEU A 12 -31.93 32.87 -47.62
CA LEU A 12 -31.72 33.45 -46.28
C LEU A 12 -31.85 32.37 -45.18
N VAL A 13 -32.76 31.41 -45.30
CA VAL A 13 -32.90 30.29 -44.36
C VAL A 13 -31.71 29.33 -44.44
N GLY A 14 -31.19 29.07 -45.63
CA GLY A 14 -30.00 28.23 -45.84
C GLY A 14 -28.74 28.85 -45.20
N MET A 15 -28.53 30.17 -45.31
CA MET A 15 -27.37 30.82 -44.67
C MET A 15 -27.48 30.91 -43.16
N VAL A 16 -28.67 31.00 -42.57
CA VAL A 16 -28.86 31.00 -41.11
C VAL A 16 -28.61 29.60 -40.52
N ILE A 17 -29.02 28.54 -41.21
CA ILE A 17 -28.78 27.16 -40.77
C ILE A 17 -27.29 26.79 -40.88
N ILE A 18 -26.57 27.21 -41.89
CA ILE A 18 -25.12 27.00 -42.02
C ILE A 18 -24.35 27.82 -40.98
N GLY A 19 -24.80 29.06 -40.67
CA GLY A 19 -24.22 29.87 -39.59
C GLY A 19 -24.41 29.30 -38.19
N LEU A 20 -25.56 28.67 -37.91
CA LEU A 20 -25.81 27.98 -36.64
C LEU A 20 -25.07 26.62 -36.55
N ALA A 21 -24.84 25.93 -37.65
CA ALA A 21 -24.03 24.71 -37.65
C ALA A 21 -22.52 24.98 -37.44
N LEU A 22 -22.03 26.13 -37.91
CA LEU A 22 -20.63 26.56 -37.64
C LEU A 22 -20.40 27.08 -36.23
N LEU A 23 -21.42 27.59 -35.55
CA LEU A 23 -21.32 28.01 -34.14
C LEU A 23 -21.38 26.82 -33.14
N SER A 24 -21.93 25.66 -33.56
CA SER A 24 -21.98 24.46 -32.70
C SER A 24 -20.70 23.61 -32.77
N LEU A 25 -19.76 23.91 -33.65
CA LEU A 25 -18.46 23.22 -33.76
C LEU A 25 -17.37 23.84 -32.87
N THR A 26 -17.62 25.00 -32.25
CA THR A 26 -16.66 25.65 -31.31
C THR A 26 -16.95 25.39 -29.83
N ALA A 27 -17.96 24.56 -29.50
CA ALA A 27 -18.33 24.27 -28.11
C ALA A 27 -17.71 22.96 -27.52
N CYS A 28 -16.82 22.30 -28.26
CA CYS A 28 -15.97 21.22 -27.73
C CYS A 28 -14.51 21.70 -27.65
N GLN A 29 -14.27 22.81 -26.94
CA GLN A 29 -12.99 22.93 -26.24
C GLN A 29 -13.11 22.03 -25.01
N GLY A 30 -12.92 20.73 -25.22
CA GLY A 30 -12.49 19.85 -24.15
C GLY A 30 -11.23 20.49 -23.59
N GLY A 31 -11.23 20.85 -22.30
CA GLY A 31 -10.01 21.24 -21.60
C GLY A 31 -8.92 20.23 -21.98
N GLU A 32 -7.67 20.68 -22.12
CA GLU A 32 -6.55 19.78 -22.35
C GLU A 32 -6.70 18.59 -21.40
N PRO A 33 -6.50 17.35 -21.87
CA PRO A 33 -6.55 16.22 -20.97
C PRO A 33 -5.58 16.53 -19.84
N LYS A 34 -6.09 16.66 -18.61
CA LYS A 34 -5.22 16.82 -17.44
C LYS A 34 -4.28 15.65 -17.44
N ASP A 35 -2.99 15.90 -17.35
CA ASP A 35 -2.02 14.87 -17.12
C ASP A 35 -2.52 13.98 -15.99
N THR A 36 -2.51 12.69 -16.18
CA THR A 36 -3.15 11.73 -15.26
C THR A 36 -2.17 10.61 -14.94
N VAL A 37 -2.14 10.18 -13.69
CA VAL A 37 -1.43 8.98 -13.26
C VAL A 37 -2.38 8.03 -12.53
N VAL A 38 -2.34 6.75 -12.87
CA VAL A 38 -3.12 5.70 -12.21
C VAL A 38 -2.21 4.94 -11.25
N VAL A 39 -2.51 5.00 -9.95
CA VAL A 39 -1.74 4.31 -8.92
C VAL A 39 -2.59 3.21 -8.29
N TYR A 40 -2.05 1.98 -8.28
CA TYR A 40 -2.59 0.90 -7.47
C TYR A 40 -1.81 0.84 -6.17
N THR A 41 -2.51 0.91 -5.04
CA THR A 41 -1.86 0.92 -3.74
C THR A 41 -2.50 -0.03 -2.74
N SER A 42 -1.66 -0.80 -2.05
CA SER A 42 -2.06 -1.63 -0.91
C SER A 42 -1.76 -0.95 0.44
N LEU A 43 -1.19 0.25 0.45
CA LEU A 43 -1.13 1.04 1.66
C LEU A 43 -2.52 1.60 1.97
N ASP A 44 -2.92 1.56 3.24
CA ASP A 44 -4.25 1.99 3.69
C ASP A 44 -4.58 3.39 3.18
N GLN A 45 -5.82 3.56 2.67
CA GLN A 45 -6.31 4.81 2.11
C GLN A 45 -6.13 5.97 3.08
N LEU A 46 -6.36 5.75 4.38
CA LEU A 46 -6.16 6.75 5.44
C LEU A 46 -4.76 7.39 5.40
N PHE A 47 -3.75 6.64 5.00
CA PHE A 47 -2.35 7.11 4.97
C PHE A 47 -1.90 7.54 3.58
N SER A 48 -2.31 6.81 2.54
CA SER A 48 -1.85 7.04 1.17
C SER A 48 -2.59 8.18 0.47
N GLU A 49 -3.90 8.32 0.67
CA GLU A 49 -4.71 9.36 0.01
C GLU A 49 -4.24 10.79 0.30
N PRO A 50 -3.91 11.19 1.56
CA PRO A 50 -3.36 12.52 1.81
C PRO A 50 -2.04 12.80 1.10
N ILE A 51 -1.20 11.80 0.88
CA ILE A 51 0.07 11.93 0.15
C ILE A 51 -0.20 12.12 -1.34
N LEU A 52 -1.13 11.33 -1.91
CA LEU A 52 -1.50 11.44 -3.33
C LEU A 52 -2.20 12.77 -3.64
N ASN A 53 -3.04 13.27 -2.73
CA ASN A 53 -3.68 14.59 -2.86
C ASN A 53 -2.64 15.73 -2.83
N ASP A 54 -1.57 15.60 -2.06
CA ASP A 54 -0.48 16.57 -2.05
C ASP A 54 0.26 16.58 -3.39
N PHE A 55 0.57 15.41 -3.94
CA PHE A 55 1.16 15.30 -5.26
C PHE A 55 0.29 15.99 -6.31
N GLU A 56 -1.01 15.69 -6.33
CA GLU A 56 -1.95 16.33 -7.26
C GLU A 56 -1.97 17.87 -7.08
N SER A 57 -1.97 18.35 -5.83
CA SER A 57 -2.00 19.79 -5.54
C SER A 57 -0.71 20.52 -5.95
N GLN A 58 0.44 19.86 -5.86
CA GLN A 58 1.74 20.44 -6.17
C GLN A 58 2.07 20.41 -7.66
N THR A 59 1.62 19.36 -8.37
CA THR A 59 2.00 19.13 -9.77
C THR A 59 0.90 19.46 -10.77
N GLY A 60 -0.36 19.46 -10.34
CA GLY A 60 -1.52 19.55 -11.22
C GLY A 60 -1.84 18.24 -11.96
N ILE A 61 -1.02 17.20 -11.82
CA ILE A 61 -1.26 15.86 -12.39
C ILE A 61 -2.39 15.19 -11.60
N GLN A 62 -3.45 14.79 -12.28
CA GLN A 62 -4.59 14.13 -11.65
C GLN A 62 -4.21 12.70 -11.22
N VAL A 63 -4.45 12.34 -9.96
CA VAL A 63 -4.21 10.99 -9.44
C VAL A 63 -5.49 10.16 -9.44
N LYS A 64 -5.47 9.02 -10.09
CA LYS A 64 -6.52 7.99 -10.02
C LYS A 64 -6.04 6.82 -9.19
N ALA A 65 -6.34 6.85 -7.90
CA ALA A 65 -5.93 5.81 -6.97
C ALA A 65 -6.93 4.65 -6.94
N VAL A 66 -6.40 3.43 -6.94
CA VAL A 66 -7.14 2.19 -6.69
C VAL A 66 -6.57 1.55 -5.43
N TYR A 67 -7.39 1.47 -4.40
CA TYR A 67 -7.02 0.92 -3.10
C TYR A 67 -7.38 -0.56 -2.99
N ASP A 68 -6.58 -1.31 -2.27
CA ASP A 68 -6.86 -2.71 -1.97
C ASP A 68 -7.81 -2.85 -0.78
N VAL A 69 -8.42 -4.02 -0.63
CA VAL A 69 -9.28 -4.35 0.50
C VAL A 69 -8.51 -5.17 1.55
N GLU A 70 -8.80 -4.97 2.84
CA GLU A 70 -8.05 -5.59 3.95
C GLU A 70 -7.99 -7.13 3.84
N ALA A 71 -9.12 -7.78 3.48
CA ALA A 71 -9.22 -9.24 3.41
C ALA A 71 -8.38 -9.91 2.30
N ALA A 72 -7.93 -9.12 1.31
CA ALA A 72 -7.11 -9.60 0.20
C ALA A 72 -5.88 -8.72 -0.02
N LYS A 73 -5.51 -7.95 1.00
CA LYS A 73 -4.51 -6.89 0.96
C LYS A 73 -3.24 -7.31 0.24
N THR A 74 -2.82 -6.49 -0.70
CA THR A 74 -1.72 -6.69 -1.64
C THR A 74 -1.99 -7.77 -2.69
N THR A 75 -2.47 -8.95 -2.32
CA THR A 75 -2.71 -10.07 -3.23
C THR A 75 -3.79 -9.78 -4.28
N GLY A 76 -4.82 -9.01 -3.92
CA GLY A 76 -5.90 -8.61 -4.83
C GLY A 76 -5.39 -7.76 -5.98
N LEU A 77 -4.68 -6.67 -5.68
CA LEU A 77 -4.09 -5.78 -6.68
C LEU A 77 -2.99 -6.46 -7.48
N VAL A 78 -2.16 -7.30 -6.85
CA VAL A 78 -1.11 -8.07 -7.55
C VAL A 78 -1.70 -9.02 -8.59
N SER A 79 -2.73 -9.78 -8.24
CA SER A 79 -3.43 -10.65 -9.18
C SER A 79 -4.04 -9.86 -10.35
N ARG A 80 -4.57 -8.68 -10.06
CA ARG A 80 -5.11 -7.77 -11.06
C ARG A 80 -4.02 -7.23 -11.99
N LEU A 81 -2.89 -6.76 -11.47
CA LEU A 81 -1.75 -6.30 -12.26
C LEU A 81 -1.20 -7.39 -13.19
N ILE A 82 -1.12 -8.64 -12.71
CA ILE A 82 -0.72 -9.78 -13.55
C ILE A 82 -1.74 -10.02 -14.67
N ALA A 83 -3.03 -10.00 -14.36
CA ALA A 83 -4.09 -10.19 -15.36
C ALA A 83 -4.12 -9.06 -16.41
N GLU A 84 -3.79 -7.84 -16.02
CA GLU A 84 -3.74 -6.65 -16.89
C GLU A 84 -2.40 -6.50 -17.63
N SER A 85 -1.40 -7.36 -17.42
CA SER A 85 -0.02 -7.19 -17.93
C SER A 85 0.10 -7.03 -19.45
N SER A 86 -0.81 -7.62 -20.23
CA SER A 86 -0.86 -7.45 -21.71
C SER A 86 -1.48 -6.10 -22.14
N ARG A 87 -2.23 -5.44 -21.27
CA ARG A 87 -2.85 -4.12 -21.46
C ARG A 87 -2.94 -3.41 -20.11
N PRO A 88 -1.83 -2.87 -19.60
CA PRO A 88 -1.77 -2.25 -18.29
C PRO A 88 -2.79 -1.12 -18.11
N GLN A 89 -3.41 -1.07 -16.95
CA GLN A 89 -4.36 -0.02 -16.54
C GLN A 89 -3.78 0.87 -15.46
N ALA A 90 -2.73 0.41 -14.78
CA ALA A 90 -2.00 1.16 -13.77
C ALA A 90 -0.68 1.67 -14.34
N ASP A 91 -0.20 2.78 -13.81
CA ASP A 91 1.09 3.37 -14.10
C ASP A 91 2.10 3.06 -12.99
N VAL A 92 1.66 3.12 -11.74
CA VAL A 92 2.48 2.93 -10.54
C VAL A 92 1.85 1.89 -9.62
N PHE A 93 2.67 1.03 -9.06
CA PHE A 93 2.31 0.18 -7.94
C PHE A 93 3.00 0.67 -6.67
N TRP A 94 2.21 1.11 -5.69
CA TRP A 94 2.67 1.45 -4.34
C TRP A 94 2.22 0.35 -3.39
N SER A 95 3.14 -0.56 -3.07
CA SER A 95 2.88 -1.68 -2.17
C SER A 95 3.19 -1.33 -0.72
N SER A 96 2.39 -1.85 0.19
CA SER A 96 2.64 -1.77 1.63
C SER A 96 3.66 -2.79 2.14
N GLU A 97 4.19 -3.65 1.24
CA GLU A 97 5.20 -4.67 1.54
C GLU A 97 5.95 -5.06 0.26
N TYR A 98 7.07 -5.75 0.35
CA TYR A 98 7.94 -5.99 -0.81
C TYR A 98 7.83 -7.39 -1.43
N ALA A 99 7.32 -8.40 -0.72
CA ALA A 99 7.32 -9.78 -1.22
C ALA A 99 6.51 -9.93 -2.52
N GLN A 100 5.34 -9.30 -2.59
CA GLN A 100 4.51 -9.32 -3.78
C GLN A 100 5.09 -8.45 -4.91
N THR A 101 5.87 -7.43 -4.58
CA THR A 101 6.60 -6.65 -5.58
C THR A 101 7.69 -7.48 -6.26
N LEU A 102 8.36 -8.38 -5.50
CA LEU A 102 9.30 -9.34 -6.09
C LEU A 102 8.59 -10.29 -7.08
N LEU A 103 7.40 -10.78 -6.71
CA LEU A 103 6.60 -11.61 -7.61
C LEU A 103 6.24 -10.86 -8.92
N LEU A 104 5.83 -9.60 -8.83
CA LEU A 104 5.51 -8.80 -10.02
C LEU A 104 6.74 -8.59 -10.91
N LYS A 105 7.93 -8.37 -10.32
CA LYS A 105 9.18 -8.31 -11.08
C LYS A 105 9.43 -9.61 -11.83
N ASP A 106 9.33 -10.75 -11.15
CA ASP A 106 9.58 -12.07 -11.74
C ASP A 106 8.57 -12.42 -12.85
N GLN A 107 7.37 -11.88 -12.79
CA GLN A 107 6.34 -12.01 -13.82
C GLN A 107 6.48 -11.00 -14.98
N GLY A 108 7.50 -10.11 -14.95
CA GLY A 108 7.72 -9.11 -15.99
C GLY A 108 6.69 -7.98 -16.03
N VAL A 109 5.95 -7.78 -14.94
CA VAL A 109 4.90 -6.74 -14.81
C VAL A 109 5.50 -5.36 -14.53
N LEU A 110 6.73 -5.31 -13.99
CA LEU A 110 7.42 -4.06 -13.65
C LEU A 110 8.40 -3.64 -14.72
N ALA A 111 8.63 -2.33 -14.84
CA ALA A 111 9.66 -1.72 -15.66
C ALA A 111 10.75 -1.10 -14.77
N PRO A 112 12.02 -1.09 -15.20
CA PRO A 112 13.08 -0.44 -14.44
C PRO A 112 12.94 1.08 -14.54
N TYR A 113 13.16 1.77 -13.40
CA TYR A 113 13.27 3.21 -13.31
C TYR A 113 14.25 3.62 -12.23
N ASP A 114 15.34 4.28 -12.63
CA ASP A 114 16.34 4.83 -11.71
C ASP A 114 15.92 6.23 -11.26
N SER A 115 15.17 6.28 -10.16
CA SER A 115 14.66 7.54 -9.62
C SER A 115 15.78 8.37 -9.00
N PRO A 116 15.94 9.65 -9.38
CA PRO A 116 16.90 10.55 -8.74
C PRO A 116 16.62 10.76 -7.25
N SER A 117 15.37 10.62 -6.81
CA SER A 117 14.95 10.73 -5.41
C SER A 117 15.35 9.51 -4.56
N ALA A 118 15.83 8.43 -5.17
CA ALA A 118 16.29 7.24 -4.46
C ALA A 118 17.76 7.32 -3.99
N SER A 119 18.47 8.43 -4.26
CA SER A 119 19.90 8.55 -3.97
C SER A 119 20.27 8.36 -2.50
N ASP A 120 19.41 8.82 -1.59
CA ASP A 120 19.63 8.76 -0.13
C ASP A 120 19.07 7.49 0.52
N ILE A 121 18.36 6.66 -0.25
CA ILE A 121 17.80 5.40 0.24
C ILE A 121 18.91 4.33 0.27
N PRO A 122 19.11 3.61 1.39
CA PRO A 122 20.12 2.57 1.48
C PRO A 122 19.95 1.47 0.41
N LYS A 123 21.05 1.00 -0.17
CA LYS A 123 21.04 0.03 -1.28
C LYS A 123 20.31 -1.28 -0.96
N GLN A 124 20.22 -1.68 0.29
CA GLN A 124 19.47 -2.86 0.73
C GLN A 124 17.96 -2.73 0.50
N TYR A 125 17.44 -1.51 0.36
CA TYR A 125 16.05 -1.22 0.06
C TYR A 125 15.82 -0.84 -1.41
N GLN A 126 16.80 -1.02 -2.27
CA GLN A 126 16.70 -0.78 -3.71
C GLN A 126 16.92 -2.08 -4.48
N ASN A 127 16.12 -2.31 -5.51
CA ASN A 127 16.41 -3.39 -6.45
C ASN A 127 17.67 -3.05 -7.27
N PRO A 128 18.69 -3.93 -7.38
CA PRO A 128 19.91 -3.62 -8.13
C PRO A 128 19.69 -3.30 -9.61
N GLU A 129 18.57 -3.72 -10.17
CA GLU A 129 18.18 -3.47 -11.57
C GLU A 129 17.11 -2.37 -11.68
N ASN A 130 16.84 -1.62 -10.60
CA ASN A 130 15.91 -0.48 -10.50
C ASN A 130 14.43 -0.80 -10.80
N TYR A 131 13.98 -2.05 -10.61
CA TYR A 131 12.56 -2.40 -10.80
C TYR A 131 11.65 -1.90 -9.68
N TRP A 132 12.19 -1.65 -8.50
CA TRP A 132 11.47 -1.11 -7.35
C TRP A 132 12.43 -0.45 -6.36
N THR A 133 11.89 0.47 -5.58
CA THR A 133 12.59 1.11 -4.47
C THR A 133 11.73 1.03 -3.22
N GLY A 134 12.35 0.65 -2.10
CA GLY A 134 11.71 0.60 -0.79
C GLY A 134 11.82 1.93 -0.06
N PHE A 135 10.80 2.29 0.71
CA PHE A 135 10.76 3.51 1.52
C PHE A 135 9.76 3.36 2.68
N ALA A 136 9.85 4.21 3.68
CA ALA A 136 8.89 4.33 4.78
C ALA A 136 8.45 2.96 5.34
N ALA A 137 9.33 2.33 6.12
CA ALA A 137 9.13 0.98 6.64
C ALA A 137 8.21 0.92 7.85
N ARG A 138 7.55 -0.22 8.04
CA ARG A 138 6.88 -0.62 9.26
C ARG A 138 7.67 -1.74 9.92
N ALA A 139 7.56 -1.87 11.26
CA ALA A 139 8.11 -3.00 11.96
C ALA A 139 7.01 -4.00 12.33
N ARG A 140 7.35 -5.28 12.35
CA ARG A 140 6.51 -6.32 12.93
C ARG A 140 6.68 -6.30 14.43
N VAL A 141 5.62 -5.98 15.16
CA VAL A 141 5.62 -5.77 16.61
C VAL A 141 4.61 -6.68 17.30
N ILE A 142 4.79 -6.88 18.60
CA ILE A 142 3.79 -7.52 19.43
C ILE A 142 3.03 -6.41 20.17
N ILE A 143 1.72 -6.37 20.01
CA ILE A 143 0.82 -5.52 20.78
C ILE A 143 0.36 -6.31 22.00
N VAL A 144 0.39 -5.69 23.17
CA VAL A 144 0.05 -6.31 24.47
C VAL A 144 -1.01 -5.48 25.15
N ASN A 145 -2.05 -6.10 25.71
CA ASN A 145 -3.01 -5.42 26.58
C ASN A 145 -2.40 -5.24 27.98
N THR A 146 -2.21 -3.99 28.40
CA THR A 146 -1.52 -3.63 29.65
C THR A 146 -2.34 -3.91 30.91
N GLU A 147 -3.65 -4.08 30.80
CA GLU A 147 -4.53 -4.44 31.93
C GLU A 147 -4.55 -5.96 32.18
N LEU A 148 -4.26 -6.76 31.15
CA LEU A 148 -4.33 -8.23 31.21
C LEU A 148 -2.96 -8.89 31.36
N VAL A 149 -1.88 -8.20 30.93
CA VAL A 149 -0.52 -8.73 30.95
C VAL A 149 0.37 -7.79 31.77
N PRO A 150 0.92 -8.24 32.92
CA PRO A 150 1.87 -7.44 33.67
C PRO A 150 3.20 -7.31 32.92
N GLN A 151 3.90 -6.18 33.11
CA GLN A 151 5.10 -5.81 32.36
C GLN A 151 6.22 -6.84 32.43
N GLU A 152 6.34 -7.56 33.56
CA GLU A 152 7.34 -8.60 33.78
C GLU A 152 7.14 -9.81 32.85
N ARG A 153 5.95 -9.94 32.25
CA ARG A 153 5.56 -11.02 31.33
C ARG A 153 5.52 -10.59 29.87
N TYR A 154 5.96 -9.38 29.55
CA TYR A 154 5.97 -8.94 28.15
C TYR A 154 6.88 -9.83 27.32
N PRO A 155 6.39 -10.26 26.14
CA PRO A 155 7.17 -11.08 25.22
C PRO A 155 8.38 -10.31 24.72
N LYS A 156 9.54 -10.98 24.61
CA LYS A 156 10.79 -10.41 24.09
C LYS A 156 11.11 -10.91 22.69
N SER A 157 10.43 -11.95 22.25
CA SER A 157 10.61 -12.62 20.97
C SER A 157 9.28 -13.06 20.41
N ILE A 158 9.20 -13.24 19.09
CA ILE A 158 8.03 -13.87 18.47
C ILE A 158 7.82 -15.31 18.95
N PHE A 159 8.87 -16.00 19.41
CA PHE A 159 8.77 -17.34 19.96
C PHE A 159 8.07 -17.37 21.33
N ASP A 160 8.04 -16.24 22.05
CA ASP A 160 7.32 -16.13 23.32
C ASP A 160 5.79 -16.13 23.13
N LEU A 161 5.31 -15.97 21.89
CA LEU A 161 3.90 -16.20 21.56
C LEU A 161 3.48 -17.67 21.75
N LEU A 162 4.46 -18.59 21.82
CA LEU A 162 4.27 -20.01 22.06
C LEU A 162 4.37 -20.39 23.55
N ASP A 163 4.59 -19.44 24.45
CA ASP A 163 4.68 -19.73 25.87
C ASP A 163 3.35 -20.32 26.40
N PRO A 164 3.36 -21.50 27.05
CA PRO A 164 2.15 -22.08 27.62
C PRO A 164 1.46 -21.23 28.70
N VAL A 165 2.11 -20.16 29.16
CA VAL A 165 1.49 -19.19 30.08
C VAL A 165 0.31 -18.46 29.46
N TRP A 166 0.28 -18.37 28.13
CA TRP A 166 -0.87 -17.86 27.38
C TRP A 166 -1.91 -18.98 27.24
N GLY A 167 -3.11 -18.71 27.67
CA GLY A 167 -4.22 -19.63 27.51
C GLY A 167 -4.61 -19.82 26.03
N GLU A 168 -5.36 -20.88 25.76
CA GLU A 168 -5.89 -21.17 24.41
C GLU A 168 -6.69 -19.96 23.89
N GLY A 169 -6.34 -19.47 22.69
CA GLY A 169 -7.02 -18.36 22.03
C GLY A 169 -6.78 -16.98 22.62
N GLU A 170 -5.81 -16.82 23.55
CA GLU A 170 -5.44 -15.53 24.12
C GLU A 170 -4.37 -14.77 23.30
N VAL A 171 -3.75 -15.44 22.32
CA VAL A 171 -2.77 -14.89 21.39
C VAL A 171 -3.38 -14.81 19.99
N GLY A 172 -3.09 -13.73 19.24
CA GLY A 172 -3.58 -13.53 17.89
C GLY A 172 -2.51 -13.20 16.87
N ILE A 173 -2.72 -13.64 15.64
CA ILE A 173 -1.96 -13.22 14.46
C ILE A 173 -2.92 -12.98 13.29
N ALA A 174 -2.52 -12.09 12.38
CA ALA A 174 -3.22 -11.98 11.09
C ALA A 174 -2.92 -13.22 10.22
N ASN A 175 -3.81 -13.48 9.24
CA ASN A 175 -3.64 -14.59 8.32
C ASN A 175 -2.31 -14.47 7.56
N PRO A 176 -1.40 -15.47 7.62
CA PRO A 176 -0.08 -15.42 7.00
C PRO A 176 -0.09 -15.58 5.47
N LEU A 177 -1.24 -15.60 4.84
CA LEU A 177 -1.37 -15.63 3.37
C LEU A 177 -1.41 -14.23 2.75
N PHE A 178 -1.51 -13.16 3.55
CA PHE A 178 -1.74 -11.80 3.06
C PHE A 178 -0.83 -10.77 3.74
N GLY A 179 -0.57 -9.68 3.02
CA GLY A 179 0.09 -8.46 3.50
C GLY A 179 1.42 -8.70 4.22
N THR A 180 1.71 -7.86 5.19
CA THR A 180 2.96 -7.91 5.98
C THR A 180 3.13 -9.21 6.78
N THR A 181 2.04 -9.91 7.11
CA THR A 181 2.14 -11.21 7.80
C THR A 181 2.64 -12.30 6.86
N ALA A 182 2.26 -12.28 5.56
CA ALA A 182 2.84 -13.18 4.55
C ALA A 182 4.32 -12.89 4.34
N THR A 183 4.70 -11.62 4.24
CA THR A 183 6.11 -11.20 4.16
C THR A 183 6.90 -11.66 5.39
N HIS A 184 6.33 -11.53 6.60
CA HIS A 184 6.98 -12.02 7.82
C HIS A 184 7.16 -13.54 7.80
N ALA A 185 6.14 -14.28 7.35
CA ALA A 185 6.27 -15.74 7.20
C ALA A 185 7.42 -16.09 6.24
N ALA A 186 7.48 -15.47 5.06
CA ALA A 186 8.56 -15.67 4.11
C ALA A 186 9.94 -15.34 4.70
N ALA A 187 10.06 -14.23 5.46
CA ALA A 187 11.29 -13.86 6.16
C ALA A 187 11.72 -14.92 7.20
N LEU A 188 10.77 -15.50 7.94
CA LEU A 188 11.07 -16.58 8.88
C LEU A 188 11.56 -17.85 8.17
N PHE A 189 10.96 -18.22 7.03
CA PHE A 189 11.46 -19.33 6.21
C PHE A 189 12.88 -19.06 5.70
N ALA A 190 13.20 -17.85 5.30
CA ALA A 190 14.54 -17.48 4.85
C ALA A 190 15.56 -17.47 5.99
N ALA A 191 15.21 -16.95 7.16
CA ALA A 191 16.12 -16.77 8.29
C ALA A 191 16.35 -18.05 9.10
N LEU A 192 15.29 -18.86 9.30
CA LEU A 192 15.34 -20.07 10.13
C LEU A 192 15.56 -21.35 9.34
N GLY A 193 15.30 -21.30 8.04
CA GLY A 193 15.17 -22.46 7.17
C GLY A 193 13.77 -23.11 7.27
N PRO A 194 13.40 -23.96 6.28
CA PRO A 194 12.05 -24.49 6.14
C PRO A 194 11.58 -25.30 7.35
N ASP A 195 12.43 -26.14 7.92
CA ASP A 195 12.04 -27.04 9.01
C ASP A 195 11.64 -26.27 10.28
N LYS A 196 12.49 -25.36 10.75
CA LYS A 196 12.22 -24.55 11.95
C LYS A 196 11.06 -23.58 11.77
N ALA A 197 10.93 -23.00 10.58
CA ALA A 197 9.81 -22.12 10.28
C ALA A 197 8.49 -22.91 10.29
N GLN A 198 8.45 -24.12 9.70
CA GLN A 198 7.27 -24.98 9.76
C GLN A 198 6.95 -25.41 11.19
N GLU A 199 7.96 -25.74 12.01
CA GLU A 199 7.78 -26.08 13.42
C GLU A 199 7.14 -24.91 14.17
N PHE A 200 7.61 -23.67 13.96
CA PHE A 200 7.03 -22.48 14.56
C PHE A 200 5.53 -22.33 14.22
N PHE A 201 5.17 -22.40 12.93
CA PHE A 201 3.77 -22.26 12.52
C PHE A 201 2.89 -23.42 13.00
N LYS A 202 3.42 -24.65 13.04
CA LYS A 202 2.70 -25.79 13.64
C LYS A 202 2.47 -25.59 15.14
N ALA A 203 3.47 -25.07 15.86
CA ALA A 203 3.35 -24.78 17.29
C ALA A 203 2.28 -23.70 17.56
N LEU A 204 2.19 -22.65 16.73
CA LEU A 204 1.12 -21.64 16.82
C LEU A 204 -0.27 -22.30 16.71
N LEU A 205 -0.45 -23.24 15.79
CA LEU A 205 -1.72 -23.99 15.64
C LEU A 205 -2.00 -24.88 16.85
N GLN A 206 -0.98 -25.59 17.38
CA GLN A 206 -1.11 -26.43 18.58
C GLN A 206 -1.47 -25.61 19.81
N GLN A 207 -0.91 -24.41 19.95
CA GLN A 207 -1.22 -23.46 21.01
C GLN A 207 -2.59 -22.80 20.82
N LYS A 208 -3.29 -23.10 19.71
CA LYS A 208 -4.59 -22.52 19.33
C LYS A 208 -4.55 -21.00 19.23
N VAL A 209 -3.44 -20.46 18.72
CA VAL A 209 -3.33 -19.03 18.39
C VAL A 209 -4.45 -18.66 17.39
N ARG A 210 -5.16 -17.58 17.66
CA ARG A 210 -6.26 -17.12 16.81
C ARG A 210 -5.70 -16.48 15.54
N VAL A 211 -6.08 -17.06 14.40
CA VAL A 211 -5.76 -16.50 13.08
C VAL A 211 -6.95 -15.66 12.63
N VAL A 212 -6.73 -14.36 12.42
CA VAL A 212 -7.78 -13.39 12.09
C VAL A 212 -7.54 -12.74 10.73
N ALA A 213 -8.52 -11.96 10.24
CA ALA A 213 -8.50 -11.44 8.87
C ALA A 213 -7.36 -10.46 8.57
N GLY A 214 -6.91 -9.67 9.55
CA GLY A 214 -5.88 -8.64 9.33
C GLY A 214 -5.23 -8.15 10.62
N ASN A 215 -4.18 -7.34 10.48
CA ASN A 215 -3.43 -6.77 11.60
C ASN A 215 -4.29 -5.81 12.43
N SER A 216 -5.14 -5.00 11.79
CA SER A 216 -6.09 -4.13 12.48
C SER A 216 -7.09 -4.90 13.35
N VAL A 217 -7.49 -6.11 12.91
CA VAL A 217 -8.36 -6.99 13.71
C VAL A 217 -7.61 -7.53 14.93
N VAL A 218 -6.32 -7.91 14.79
CA VAL A 218 -5.49 -8.30 15.96
C VAL A 218 -5.45 -7.16 16.97
N ARG A 219 -5.14 -5.94 16.52
CA ARG A 219 -5.12 -4.74 17.37
C ARG A 219 -6.45 -4.56 18.11
N ASP A 220 -7.57 -4.58 17.41
CA ASP A 220 -8.89 -4.31 17.98
C ASP A 220 -9.27 -5.36 19.02
N MET A 221 -8.93 -6.63 18.78
CA MET A 221 -9.16 -7.71 19.74
C MET A 221 -8.25 -7.64 20.97
N VAL A 222 -7.01 -7.14 20.82
CA VAL A 222 -6.14 -6.87 21.98
C VAL A 222 -6.66 -5.66 22.77
N VAL A 223 -7.09 -4.61 22.10
CA VAL A 223 -7.71 -3.42 22.74
C VAL A 223 -8.97 -3.80 23.52
N SER A 224 -9.82 -4.65 22.95
CA SER A 224 -11.06 -5.10 23.64
C SER A 224 -10.83 -6.11 24.77
N GLY A 225 -9.61 -6.65 24.91
CA GLY A 225 -9.29 -7.70 25.87
C GLY A 225 -9.73 -9.11 25.46
N GLU A 226 -10.20 -9.29 24.22
CA GLU A 226 -10.45 -10.62 23.67
C GLU A 226 -9.17 -11.42 23.43
N LEU A 227 -8.05 -10.72 23.22
CA LEU A 227 -6.70 -11.24 23.18
C LEU A 227 -5.84 -10.54 24.25
N LYS A 228 -4.94 -11.27 24.87
CA LYS A 228 -3.93 -10.69 25.76
C LYS A 228 -2.83 -9.99 24.98
N LEU A 229 -2.44 -10.57 23.83
CA LEU A 229 -1.40 -10.06 22.96
C LEU A 229 -1.56 -10.60 21.54
N GLY A 230 -0.85 -9.96 20.59
CA GLY A 230 -0.86 -10.43 19.21
C GLY A 230 0.25 -9.81 18.38
N LEU A 231 0.56 -10.43 17.25
CA LEU A 231 1.53 -9.93 16.28
C LEU A 231 0.84 -9.02 15.27
N THR A 232 1.30 -7.77 15.18
CA THR A 232 0.77 -6.75 14.28
C THR A 232 1.88 -5.87 13.71
N ASP A 233 1.52 -4.75 13.08
CA ASP A 233 2.44 -3.75 12.57
C ASP A 233 2.51 -2.51 13.47
N THR A 234 3.59 -1.73 13.36
CA THR A 234 3.79 -0.51 14.13
C THR A 234 2.67 0.51 13.97
N ASP A 235 2.13 0.67 12.77
CA ASP A 235 1.02 1.59 12.49
C ASP A 235 -0.27 1.21 13.25
N ASP A 236 -0.62 -0.06 13.26
CA ASP A 236 -1.79 -0.56 14.00
C ASP A 236 -1.64 -0.34 15.52
N ALA A 237 -0.51 -0.75 16.09
CA ALA A 237 -0.25 -0.58 17.51
C ALA A 237 -0.20 0.91 17.90
N HIS A 238 0.46 1.75 17.09
CA HIS A 238 0.57 3.18 17.33
C HIS A 238 -0.78 3.89 17.33
N ILE A 239 -1.68 3.56 16.38
CA ILE A 239 -3.05 4.10 16.35
C ILE A 239 -3.80 3.82 17.66
N ALA A 240 -3.68 2.61 18.21
CA ALA A 240 -4.32 2.26 19.46
C ALA A 240 -3.73 3.05 20.63
N MET A 241 -2.40 3.17 20.69
CA MET A 241 -1.69 3.96 21.72
C MET A 241 -2.05 5.45 21.65
N MET A 242 -2.10 6.05 20.46
CA MET A 242 -2.51 7.44 20.26
C MET A 242 -3.96 7.71 20.74
N LYS A 243 -4.83 6.70 20.65
CA LYS A 243 -6.21 6.78 21.17
C LYS A 243 -6.30 6.54 22.67
N GLY A 244 -5.17 6.39 23.38
CA GLY A 244 -5.12 6.14 24.82
C GLY A 244 -5.67 4.76 25.22
N GLN A 245 -5.66 3.79 24.30
CA GLN A 245 -6.11 2.43 24.61
C GLN A 245 -5.09 1.73 25.54
N PRO A 246 -5.52 0.76 26.38
CA PRO A 246 -4.67 0.08 27.35
C PRO A 246 -3.75 -0.95 26.65
N VAL A 247 -2.90 -0.50 25.77
CA VAL A 247 -1.97 -1.34 25.01
C VAL A 247 -0.56 -0.77 25.00
N GLU A 248 0.40 -1.66 24.85
CA GLU A 248 1.82 -1.32 24.63
C GLU A 248 2.38 -2.08 23.43
N MET A 249 3.35 -1.47 22.74
CA MET A 249 4.01 -2.00 21.56
C MET A 249 5.40 -2.52 21.93
N ILE A 250 5.65 -3.78 21.62
CA ILE A 250 6.92 -4.45 21.90
C ILE A 250 7.63 -4.78 20.59
N PHE A 251 8.88 -4.34 20.46
CA PHE A 251 9.76 -4.71 19.34
C PHE A 251 10.46 -6.02 19.70
N PRO A 252 10.06 -7.15 19.09
CA PRO A 252 10.58 -8.47 19.47
C PRO A 252 11.99 -8.73 18.93
N GLY A 253 12.72 -9.65 19.56
CA GLY A 253 13.95 -10.22 19.03
C GLY A 253 15.20 -9.39 19.16
N GLN A 254 15.24 -8.37 20.03
CA GLN A 254 16.39 -7.46 20.19
C GLN A 254 17.71 -8.18 20.53
N ASN A 255 17.64 -9.37 21.11
CA ASN A 255 18.80 -10.21 21.45
C ASN A 255 18.88 -11.48 20.56
N GLY A 256 18.27 -11.48 19.37
CA GLY A 256 18.19 -12.65 18.50
C GLY A 256 18.02 -12.31 17.04
N LEU A 257 16.92 -12.72 16.43
CA LEU A 257 16.61 -12.45 14.99
C LEU A 257 16.47 -10.96 14.66
N GLY A 258 16.25 -10.11 15.64
CA GLY A 258 15.86 -8.73 15.43
C GLY A 258 14.36 -8.57 15.15
N THR A 259 13.93 -7.33 15.09
CA THR A 259 12.59 -6.96 14.64
C THR A 259 12.60 -6.82 13.13
N LEU A 260 11.68 -7.49 12.45
CA LEU A 260 11.58 -7.40 10.99
C LEU A 260 11.04 -6.03 10.59
N LEU A 261 11.79 -5.31 9.76
CA LEU A 261 11.35 -4.09 9.08
C LEU A 261 10.84 -4.46 7.68
N ILE A 262 9.67 -3.95 7.35
CA ILE A 262 9.04 -4.16 6.05
C ILE A 262 8.83 -2.81 5.40
N PRO A 263 9.64 -2.43 4.39
CA PRO A 263 9.44 -1.19 3.64
C PRO A 263 8.18 -1.27 2.78
N ASN A 264 7.55 -0.13 2.55
CA ASN A 264 6.74 -0.01 1.35
C ASN A 264 7.66 -0.11 0.13
N THR A 265 7.09 -0.41 -1.01
CA THR A 265 7.80 -0.33 -2.29
C THR A 265 7.01 0.49 -3.28
N VAL A 266 7.72 1.19 -4.14
CA VAL A 266 7.15 1.82 -5.32
C VAL A 266 7.82 1.27 -6.57
N ALA A 267 7.02 1.03 -7.61
CA ALA A 267 7.46 0.45 -8.87
C ALA A 267 6.69 1.03 -10.05
N LEU A 268 7.38 1.21 -11.18
CA LEU A 268 6.81 1.56 -12.46
C LEU A 268 6.22 0.30 -13.10
N ILE A 269 5.00 0.39 -13.65
CA ILE A 269 4.38 -0.71 -14.38
C ILE A 269 4.94 -0.78 -15.81
N ASN A 270 5.26 -1.99 -16.27
CA ASN A 270 5.74 -2.21 -17.62
C ASN A 270 4.60 -1.94 -18.64
N GLY A 271 4.86 -1.04 -19.59
CA GLY A 271 3.84 -0.58 -20.54
C GLY A 271 2.81 0.37 -19.93
N ALA A 272 3.14 1.06 -18.83
CA ALA A 272 2.31 2.07 -18.20
C ALA A 272 1.69 3.04 -19.22
N PRO A 273 0.38 3.34 -19.15
CA PRO A 273 -0.27 4.30 -20.05
C PRO A 273 0.29 5.72 -19.97
N HIS A 274 0.76 6.15 -18.78
CA HIS A 274 1.26 7.51 -18.53
C HIS A 274 2.65 7.45 -17.86
N PRO A 275 3.70 7.03 -18.59
CA PRO A 275 5.01 6.71 -17.99
C PRO A 275 5.75 7.93 -17.44
N GLU A 276 5.56 9.13 -17.97
CA GLU A 276 6.24 10.33 -17.48
C GLU A 276 5.60 10.82 -16.17
N GLU A 277 4.27 10.86 -16.10
CA GLU A 277 3.52 11.17 -14.87
C GLU A 277 3.78 10.13 -13.77
N ALA A 278 3.95 8.85 -14.15
CA ALA A 278 4.35 7.78 -13.23
C ALA A 278 5.72 8.04 -12.60
N LYS A 279 6.71 8.46 -13.39
CA LYS A 279 8.04 8.81 -12.88
C LYS A 279 7.98 9.99 -11.92
N HIS A 280 7.20 11.03 -12.25
CA HIS A 280 6.98 12.16 -11.36
C HIS A 280 6.37 11.73 -10.02
N LEU A 281 5.39 10.82 -10.04
CA LEU A 281 4.80 10.28 -8.81
C LEU A 281 5.80 9.44 -8.02
N ILE A 282 6.60 8.60 -8.69
CA ILE A 282 7.65 7.78 -8.03
C ILE A 282 8.69 8.70 -7.36
N ASP A 283 9.18 9.71 -8.07
CA ASP A 283 10.14 10.67 -7.52
C ASP A 283 9.60 11.42 -6.31
N PHE A 284 8.33 11.82 -6.36
CA PHE A 284 7.65 12.46 -5.24
C PHE A 284 7.52 11.52 -4.03
N LEU A 285 7.07 10.27 -4.24
CA LEU A 285 6.89 9.30 -3.16
C LEU A 285 8.20 8.94 -2.46
N LEU A 286 9.32 8.92 -3.21
CA LEU A 286 10.65 8.62 -2.68
C LEU A 286 11.34 9.84 -2.04
N SER A 287 10.68 11.01 -2.03
CA SER A 287 11.25 12.22 -1.43
C SER A 287 11.36 12.09 0.10
N PRO A 288 12.39 12.70 0.72
CA PRO A 288 12.53 12.75 2.18
C PRO A 288 11.31 13.38 2.88
N GLU A 289 10.63 14.29 2.21
CA GLU A 289 9.42 14.98 2.71
C GLU A 289 8.27 13.99 2.89
N VAL A 290 8.06 13.09 1.93
CA VAL A 290 7.01 12.06 2.01
C VAL A 290 7.33 11.06 3.13
N GLU A 291 8.56 10.57 3.23
CA GLU A 291 8.97 9.70 4.35
C GLU A 291 8.78 10.40 5.71
N ALA A 292 9.22 11.67 5.83
CA ALA A 292 9.04 12.42 7.07
C ALA A 292 7.57 12.65 7.40
N ARG A 293 6.69 12.78 6.40
CA ARG A 293 5.25 12.92 6.60
C ARG A 293 4.61 11.61 7.05
N LEU A 294 4.96 10.49 6.42
CA LEU A 294 4.50 9.16 6.84
C LEU A 294 4.96 8.84 8.27
N ALA A 295 6.18 9.22 8.63
CA ALA A 295 6.71 9.03 9.98
C ALA A 295 5.95 9.84 11.06
N ARG A 296 5.46 11.05 10.72
CA ARG A 296 4.69 11.91 11.63
C ARG A 296 3.19 11.65 11.61
N SER A 297 2.72 10.90 10.62
CA SER A 297 1.31 10.53 10.49
C SER A 297 0.93 9.43 11.51
N PRO A 298 -0.36 9.16 11.70
CA PRO A 298 -0.78 8.01 12.50
C PRO A 298 -0.21 6.67 12.04
N SER A 299 0.26 6.55 10.79
CA SER A 299 0.92 5.34 10.30
C SER A 299 2.29 5.08 10.92
N TRP A 300 2.92 6.11 11.47
CA TRP A 300 4.20 6.04 12.19
C TRP A 300 5.25 5.17 11.48
N GLN A 301 5.37 5.34 10.17
CA GLN A 301 6.32 4.59 9.37
C GLN A 301 7.73 5.13 9.54
N MET A 302 8.68 4.25 9.69
CA MET A 302 10.08 4.62 9.93
C MET A 302 10.76 4.93 8.59
N ARG A 303 11.62 5.95 8.59
CA ARG A 303 12.53 6.19 7.48
C ARG A 303 13.48 4.99 7.32
N VAL A 304 13.71 4.56 6.08
CA VAL A 304 14.66 3.48 5.76
C VAL A 304 16.07 3.99 5.53
#